data_8a9e2e635e1fc454c9d293fcd2a8a52c
#
_entry.id   8a9e2e635e1fc454c9d293fcd2a8a52c
#
_cell.length_a   1.000
_cell.length_b   1.000
_cell.length_c   1.000
_cell.angle_alpha   90.00
_cell.angle_beta   90.00
_cell.angle_gamma   90.00
#
_symmetry.space_group_name_H-M   'P 1'
#
loop_
_entity.id
_entity.type
_entity.pdbx_description
1 polymer ?
#
loop_
_entity_poly.entity_id
_entity_poly.type
_entity_poly.pdbx_seq_one_letter_code
_entity_poly.pdbx_strand_id
1 'polypeptide(L)' 'MNIGDLVLHQGRRYYLRGLDPMSVPDRQAFLEDAMTGEAAMVPVDEVEPIPTEDRPPLRGV' A
#
# COMPACT_ATOMS: atom_id res chain seq x y z
N MET A 1 5.68 0.81 5.94
CA MET A 1 4.57 0.21 5.18
C MET A 1 4.51 -1.26 5.51
N ASN A 2 3.37 -1.70 5.99
CA ASN A 2 3.23 -3.07 6.47
C ASN A 2 2.15 -3.80 5.71
N ILE A 3 2.25 -5.12 5.70
CA ILE A 3 1.23 -5.95 5.08
C ILE A 3 -0.12 -5.63 5.71
N GLY A 4 -1.12 -5.43 4.89
CA GLY A 4 -2.44 -5.06 5.35
C GLY A 4 -2.71 -3.57 5.38
N ASP A 5 -1.67 -2.76 5.19
CA ASP A 5 -1.86 -1.32 5.17
C ASP A 5 -2.58 -0.88 3.90
N LEU A 6 -3.30 0.22 4.04
CA LEU A 6 -3.92 0.85 2.89
C LEU A 6 -2.90 1.76 2.23
N VAL A 7 -2.78 1.66 0.92
CA VAL A 7 -1.78 2.42 0.18
C VAL A 7 -2.44 3.01 -1.06
N LEU A 8 -1.73 3.93 -1.71
CA LEU A 8 -2.18 4.56 -2.94
C LEU A 8 -1.28 4.16 -4.09
N HIS A 9 -1.89 3.96 -5.24
CA HIS A 9 -1.17 3.76 -6.49
C HIS A 9 -2.00 4.39 -7.60
N GLN A 10 -1.43 5.40 -8.23
CA GLN A 10 -2.10 6.14 -9.32
C GLN A 10 -3.48 6.66 -8.89
N GLY A 11 -3.54 7.16 -7.67
CA GLY A 11 -4.77 7.74 -7.15
C GLY A 11 -5.80 6.76 -6.67
N ARG A 12 -5.51 5.46 -6.71
CA ARG A 12 -6.46 4.44 -6.26
C ARG A 12 -5.95 3.80 -4.98
N ARG A 13 -6.88 3.35 -4.18
CA ARG A 13 -6.54 2.75 -2.90
C ARG A 13 -6.44 1.25 -3.03
N TYR A 14 -5.41 0.71 -2.41
CA TYR A 14 -5.15 -0.73 -2.42
C TYR A 14 -4.75 -1.15 -1.03
N TYR A 15 -4.96 -2.43 -0.73
CA TYR A 15 -4.37 -3.03 0.45
C TYR A 15 -3.06 -3.69 0.06
N LEU A 16 -2.04 -3.47 0.87
CA LEU A 16 -0.76 -4.13 0.65
C LEU A 16 -0.86 -5.56 1.11
N ARG A 17 -0.73 -6.49 0.18
CA ARG A 17 -0.88 -7.91 0.49
C ARG A 17 0.45 -8.62 0.66
N GLY A 18 1.47 -8.09 0.06
CA GLY A 18 2.78 -8.71 0.19
C GLY A 18 3.84 -7.89 -0.50
N LEU A 19 5.08 -8.22 -0.20
CA LEU A 19 6.24 -7.60 -0.84
C LEU A 19 7.14 -8.73 -1.31
N ASP A 20 7.75 -8.52 -2.46
CA ASP A 20 8.67 -9.50 -3.01
C ASP A 20 10.07 -9.18 -2.49
N PRO A 21 10.58 -9.93 -1.54
CA PRO A 21 11.90 -9.61 -0.98
C PRO A 21 13.05 -10.00 -1.87
N MET A 22 12.77 -10.78 -2.90
CA MET A 22 13.84 -11.30 -3.74
C MET A 22 14.13 -10.43 -4.95
N SER A 23 13.26 -9.53 -5.28
CA SER A 23 13.43 -8.70 -6.47
C SER A 23 14.15 -7.42 -6.11
N VAL A 24 15.44 -7.52 -6.00
CA VAL A 24 16.25 -6.36 -5.67
C VAL A 24 17.09 -6.04 -6.90
N PRO A 25 17.15 -4.79 -7.34
CA PRO A 25 16.58 -3.59 -6.73
C PRO A 25 15.13 -3.33 -7.01
N ASP A 26 14.52 -4.07 -7.91
CA ASP A 26 13.17 -3.77 -8.39
C ASP A 26 12.14 -4.56 -7.62
N ARG A 27 11.99 -4.25 -6.35
CA ARG A 27 11.04 -4.94 -5.51
C ARG A 27 9.62 -4.65 -5.99
N GLN A 28 8.78 -5.67 -5.91
CA GLN A 28 7.39 -5.57 -6.32
C GLN A 28 6.49 -5.65 -5.11
N ALA A 29 5.41 -4.89 -5.15
CA ALA A 29 4.40 -4.94 -4.12
C ALA A 29 3.18 -5.64 -4.66
N PHE A 30 2.62 -6.56 -3.89
CA PHE A 30 1.40 -7.24 -4.25
C PHE A 30 0.25 -6.50 -3.61
N LEU A 31 -0.67 -5.99 -4.43
CA LEU A 31 -1.74 -5.13 -3.97
C LEU A 31 -3.09 -5.75 -4.28
N GLU A 32 -4.07 -5.37 -3.49
CA GLU A 32 -5.44 -5.77 -3.74
C GLU A 32 -6.29 -4.51 -3.77
N ASP A 33 -7.00 -4.29 -4.86
CA ASP A 33 -7.83 -3.09 -5.01
C ASP A 33 -8.85 -3.06 -3.88
N ALA A 34 -8.90 -1.94 -3.18
CA ALA A 34 -9.78 -1.82 -2.03
C ALA A 34 -11.24 -1.80 -2.41
N MET A 35 -11.55 -1.49 -3.66
CA MET A 35 -12.94 -1.42 -4.09
C MET A 35 -13.37 -2.67 -4.84
N THR A 36 -12.51 -3.25 -5.64
CA THR A 36 -12.91 -4.38 -6.48
C THR A 36 -12.34 -5.71 -6.04
N GLY A 37 -11.27 -5.68 -5.24
CA GLY A 37 -10.62 -6.90 -4.82
C GLY A 37 -9.66 -7.48 -5.85
N GLU A 38 -9.44 -6.77 -6.94
CA GLU A 38 -8.53 -7.26 -7.96
C GLU A 38 -7.09 -7.18 -7.49
N ALA A 39 -6.32 -8.20 -7.84
CA ALA A 39 -4.92 -8.22 -7.50
C ALA A 39 -4.11 -7.43 -8.50
N ALA A 40 -3.07 -6.77 -8.03
CA ALA A 40 -2.15 -6.04 -8.88
C ALA A 40 -0.75 -6.18 -8.33
N MET A 41 0.24 -6.09 -9.22
CA MET A 41 1.63 -6.15 -8.79
C MET A 41 2.33 -4.96 -9.42
N VAL A 42 2.89 -4.10 -8.58
CA VAL A 42 3.50 -2.87 -9.05
C VAL A 42 4.83 -2.68 -8.35
N PRO A 43 5.73 -1.90 -8.94
CA PRO A 43 7.00 -1.61 -8.25
C PRO A 43 6.73 -0.89 -6.94
N VAL A 44 7.49 -1.25 -5.92
CA VAL A 44 7.33 -0.63 -4.61
C VAL A 44 7.49 0.88 -4.69
N ASP A 45 8.37 1.35 -5.57
CA ASP A 45 8.62 2.78 -5.71
C ASP A 45 7.41 3.55 -6.18
N GLU A 46 6.43 2.87 -6.76
CA GLU A 46 5.23 3.53 -7.25
C GLU A 46 4.09 3.49 -6.27
N VAL A 47 4.29 2.87 -5.13
CA VAL A 47 3.27 2.75 -4.11
C VAL A 47 3.51 3.82 -3.06
N GLU A 48 2.46 4.55 -2.71
CA GLU A 48 2.56 5.60 -1.71
C GLU A 48 1.77 5.20 -0.48
N PRO A 49 2.40 5.19 0.68
CA PRO A 49 1.64 4.93 1.89
C PRO A 49 0.70 6.08 2.18
N ILE A 50 -0.47 5.75 2.68
CA ILE A 50 -1.41 6.78 3.09
C ILE A 50 -0.96 7.27 4.46
N PRO A 51 -0.68 8.56 4.60
CA PRO A 51 -0.12 9.05 5.86
C PRO A 51 -1.14 8.92 6.98
N THR A 52 -0.76 8.22 8.02
CA THR A 52 -1.65 8.08 9.16
C THR A 52 -1.67 9.32 10.01
N GLU A 53 -0.63 10.11 9.91
CA GLU A 53 -0.60 11.34 10.66
C GLU A 53 -1.61 12.35 10.16
N ASP A 54 -2.18 12.13 8.99
CA ASP A 54 -3.23 12.99 8.51
C ASP A 54 -4.51 12.79 9.25
N ARG A 55 -4.61 11.73 9.99
CA ARG A 55 -5.81 11.48 10.77
C ARG A 55 -5.72 12.25 12.07
N PRO A 56 -6.83 12.82 12.52
CA PRO A 56 -6.80 13.51 13.81
C PRO A 56 -6.40 12.53 14.90
N PRO A 57 -5.69 13.01 15.87
CA PRO A 57 -5.34 12.14 16.98
C PRO A 57 -6.58 11.65 17.66
N LEU A 58 -6.58 10.41 17.90
CA LEU A 58 -7.72 9.86 18.50
C LEU A 58 -7.82 10.19 19.91
N ARG A 59 -7.07 10.48 20.33
CA ARG A 59 -7.14 10.74 21.42
C ARG A 59 -7.54 11.76 21.75
N GLY A 60 -7.84 11.86 21.50
CA GLY A 60 -8.16 12.62 21.79
C GLY A 60 -8.05 13.18 22.54
N VAL A 61 -7.87 12.99 22.45
CA VAL A 61 -7.73 13.29 22.94
C VAL A 61 -7.77 13.80 23.11
#